data_99401b6d998f28edb9652bb378a55311
#
_entry.id   99401b6d998f28edb9652bb378a55311
#
_cell.length_a   1.000
_cell.length_b   1.000
_cell.length_c   1.000
_cell.angle_alpha   90.00
_cell.angle_beta   90.00
_cell.angle_gamma   90.00
#
_symmetry.space_group_name_H-M   'P 1'
#
loop_
_entity.id
_entity.type
_entity.pdbx_description
1 polymer ?
#
loop_
_entity_poly.entity_id
_entity_poly.type
_entity_poly.pdbx_seq_one_letter_code
_entity_poly.pdbx_strand_id
1 'polypeptide(L)'
;VGVDMGSTKEIQTRMKSIQDTMKITNAMYMISSSKMQKAKRILSDTEPYYYNMQAAISRILRHMPDTEHPFFSIRHKIAEEDRKIGCIVVTGDKGMAGAYNHNIQKMTEQFMAEHEHCKLYVLGMVGRQYFTKKHMDIAENFPYTVQKPTMHRARLISEEIVRAFLDRELDEVRIFYTEMQSAVAMEPVNMQLLPLKKAEFLPNQATVSYTHLTLP
;
A
#
# COMPACT_ATOMS: atom_id res chain seq x y z
N VAL A 1 -3.86 60.10 22.14
CA VAL A 1 -4.19 58.99 21.27
C VAL A 1 -2.94 58.14 21.19
N GLY A 2 -2.76 57.22 22.15
CA GLY A 2 -1.70 56.21 22.15
C GLY A 2 -2.12 55.08 21.22
N VAL A 3 -1.60 55.03 20.00
CA VAL A 3 -1.73 53.85 19.14
C VAL A 3 -0.82 52.75 19.69
N ASP A 4 -1.46 51.66 20.04
CA ASP A 4 -1.05 50.47 20.73
C ASP A 4 0.30 49.90 20.16
N MET A 5 1.43 50.25 20.76
CA MET A 5 2.76 49.71 20.41
C MET A 5 2.83 48.20 20.63
N GLY A 6 1.91 47.58 21.38
CA GLY A 6 1.77 46.14 21.53
C GLY A 6 1.36 45.44 20.24
N SER A 7 0.41 46.02 19.52
CA SER A 7 -0.11 45.49 18.25
C SER A 7 0.96 45.43 17.15
N THR A 8 1.80 46.44 17.01
CA THR A 8 2.84 46.49 15.97
C THR A 8 3.94 45.44 16.22
N LYS A 9 4.36 45.26 17.46
CA LYS A 9 5.35 44.25 17.85
C LYS A 9 4.81 42.82 17.67
N GLU A 10 3.54 42.62 17.98
CA GLU A 10 2.86 41.35 17.77
C GLU A 10 2.77 41.01 16.28
N ILE A 11 2.39 41.95 15.42
CA ILE A 11 2.35 41.79 13.98
C ILE A 11 3.73 41.45 13.42
N GLN A 12 4.77 42.13 13.85
CA GLN A 12 6.16 41.84 13.43
C GLN A 12 6.58 40.42 13.84
N THR A 13 6.23 40.01 15.06
CA THR A 13 6.53 38.64 15.54
C THR A 13 5.80 37.58 14.70
N ARG A 14 4.51 37.80 14.38
CA ARG A 14 3.74 36.94 13.50
C ARG A 14 4.31 36.88 12.10
N MET A 15 4.69 38.01 11.52
CA MET A 15 5.35 38.05 10.19
C MET A 15 6.63 37.24 10.17
N LYS A 16 7.47 37.37 11.19
CA LYS A 16 8.71 36.59 11.31
C LYS A 16 8.41 35.10 11.41
N SER A 17 7.45 34.70 12.25
CA SER A 17 7.02 33.32 12.40
C SER A 17 6.51 32.72 11.08
N ILE A 18 5.71 33.48 10.31
CA ILE A 18 5.21 33.06 9.00
C ILE A 18 6.37 32.89 8.01
N GLN A 19 7.34 33.83 7.98
CA GLN A 19 8.51 33.73 7.13
C GLN A 19 9.36 32.49 7.43
N ASP A 20 9.58 32.20 8.71
CA ASP A 20 10.33 31.03 9.14
C ASP A 20 9.58 29.72 8.82
N THR A 21 8.26 29.69 9.02
CA THR A 21 7.41 28.58 8.60
C THR A 21 7.47 28.36 7.09
N MET A 22 7.46 29.44 6.30
CA MET A 22 7.57 29.37 4.84
C MET A 22 8.90 28.78 4.38
N LYS A 23 10.03 29.14 5.03
CA LYS A 23 11.34 28.55 4.75
C LYS A 23 11.35 27.03 5.04
N ILE A 24 10.78 26.62 6.17
CA ILE A 24 10.66 25.20 6.53
C ILE A 24 9.81 24.46 5.50
N THR A 25 8.66 25.03 5.12
CA THR A 25 7.74 24.43 4.13
C THR A 25 8.42 24.28 2.76
N ASN A 26 9.17 25.28 2.33
CA ASN A 26 9.94 25.21 1.09
C ASN A 26 11.01 24.11 1.13
N ALA A 27 11.74 24.00 2.24
CA ALA A 27 12.71 22.92 2.42
C ALA A 27 12.04 21.53 2.38
N MET A 28 10.88 21.38 3.05
CA MET A 28 10.08 20.13 3.00
C MET A 28 9.59 19.83 1.59
N TYR A 29 9.16 20.83 0.84
CA TYR A 29 8.76 20.69 -0.55
C TYR A 29 9.89 20.13 -1.43
N MET A 30 11.09 20.74 -1.33
CA MET A 30 12.27 20.30 -2.10
C MET A 30 12.65 18.85 -1.77
N ILE A 31 12.69 18.50 -0.47
CA ILE A 31 13.00 17.13 -0.03
C ILE A 31 11.95 16.13 -0.52
N SER A 32 10.67 16.48 -0.41
CA SER A 32 9.57 15.61 -0.83
C SER A 32 9.54 15.40 -2.34
N SER A 33 9.78 16.48 -3.11
CA SER A 33 9.90 16.42 -4.56
C SER A 33 11.04 15.50 -5.01
N SER A 34 12.23 15.64 -4.41
CA SER A 34 13.37 14.77 -4.69
C SER A 34 13.09 13.31 -4.35
N LYS A 35 12.44 13.04 -3.20
CA LYS A 35 12.04 11.68 -2.82
C LYS A 35 11.01 11.09 -3.77
N MET A 36 10.04 11.88 -4.21
CA MET A 36 9.04 11.45 -5.19
C MET A 36 9.68 11.07 -6.53
N GLN A 37 10.60 11.88 -7.05
CA GLN A 37 11.33 11.55 -8.28
C GLN A 37 12.12 10.24 -8.13
N LYS A 38 12.81 10.08 -7.00
CA LYS A 38 13.53 8.83 -6.71
C LYS A 38 12.60 7.62 -6.64
N ALA A 39 11.44 7.75 -5.99
CA ALA A 39 10.46 6.68 -5.91
C ALA A 39 9.88 6.31 -7.28
N LYS A 40 9.57 7.30 -8.12
CA LYS A 40 9.11 7.08 -9.51
C LYS A 40 10.15 6.32 -10.33
N ARG A 41 11.43 6.68 -10.20
CA ARG A 41 12.50 5.97 -10.89
C ARG A 41 12.60 4.50 -10.45
N ILE A 42 12.56 4.24 -9.13
CA ILE A 42 12.60 2.87 -8.60
C ILE A 42 11.39 2.06 -9.11
N LEU A 43 10.20 2.68 -9.16
CA LEU A 43 9.00 2.04 -9.71
C LEU A 43 9.21 1.68 -11.19
N SER A 44 9.62 2.65 -12.01
CA SER A 44 9.88 2.43 -13.43
C SER A 44 10.94 1.34 -13.69
N ASP A 45 11.96 1.25 -12.85
CA ASP A 45 13.00 0.21 -12.95
C ASP A 45 12.47 -1.18 -12.52
N THR A 46 11.40 -1.25 -11.70
CA THR A 46 10.83 -2.49 -11.15
C THR A 46 9.65 -3.03 -11.98
N GLU A 47 8.87 -2.15 -12.59
CA GLU A 47 7.69 -2.53 -13.39
C GLU A 47 7.96 -3.59 -14.47
N PRO A 48 9.04 -3.50 -15.27
CA PRO A 48 9.32 -4.52 -16.30
C PRO A 48 9.50 -5.92 -15.71
N TYR A 49 10.10 -6.02 -14.52
CA TYR A 49 10.25 -7.28 -13.81
C TYR A 49 8.88 -7.86 -13.41
N TYR A 50 8.00 -7.04 -12.87
CA TYR A 50 6.65 -7.44 -12.49
C TYR A 50 5.85 -7.98 -13.70
N TYR A 51 5.83 -7.25 -14.82
CA TYR A 51 5.12 -7.68 -16.04
C TYR A 51 5.73 -8.94 -16.66
N ASN A 52 7.05 -9.09 -16.62
CA ASN A 52 7.72 -10.31 -17.10
C ASN A 52 7.33 -11.52 -16.23
N MET A 53 7.20 -11.36 -14.93
CA MET A 53 6.74 -12.42 -14.03
C MET A 53 5.27 -12.79 -14.32
N GLN A 54 4.40 -11.83 -14.50
CA GLN A 54 3.00 -12.08 -14.89
C GLN A 54 2.92 -12.82 -16.23
N ALA A 55 3.69 -12.38 -17.22
CA ALA A 55 3.75 -13.03 -18.53
C ALA A 55 4.27 -14.49 -18.44
N ALA A 56 5.25 -14.76 -17.57
CA ALA A 56 5.75 -16.11 -17.32
C ALA A 56 4.68 -17.00 -16.70
N ILE A 57 3.96 -16.53 -15.69
CA ILE A 57 2.83 -17.25 -15.07
C ILE A 57 1.73 -17.51 -16.10
N SER A 58 1.36 -16.51 -16.89
CA SER A 58 0.36 -16.63 -17.97
C SER A 58 0.76 -17.69 -18.99
N ARG A 59 2.04 -17.75 -19.35
CA ARG A 59 2.58 -18.76 -20.27
C ARG A 59 2.47 -20.17 -19.71
N ILE A 60 2.86 -20.34 -18.44
CA ILE A 60 2.76 -21.63 -17.74
C ILE A 60 1.31 -22.10 -17.71
N LEU A 61 0.39 -21.27 -17.27
CA LEU A 61 -1.03 -21.62 -17.15
C LEU A 61 -1.69 -21.91 -18.50
N ARG A 62 -1.22 -21.28 -19.60
CA ARG A 62 -1.71 -21.55 -20.94
C ARG A 62 -1.32 -22.95 -21.44
N HIS A 63 -0.11 -23.40 -21.09
CA HIS A 63 0.38 -24.71 -21.49
C HIS A 63 -0.01 -25.83 -20.54
N MET A 64 -0.32 -25.46 -19.27
CA MET A 64 -0.68 -26.40 -18.20
C MET A 64 -1.91 -25.88 -17.42
N PRO A 65 -3.10 -25.83 -18.07
CA PRO A 65 -4.29 -25.25 -17.45
C PRO A 65 -4.76 -26.00 -16.20
N ASP A 66 -4.51 -27.31 -16.13
CA ASP A 66 -4.90 -28.19 -15.03
C ASP A 66 -3.86 -28.25 -13.90
N THR A 67 -2.87 -27.35 -13.91
CA THR A 67 -1.85 -27.31 -12.86
C THR A 67 -2.53 -27.11 -11.50
N GLU A 68 -2.37 -28.10 -10.63
CA GLU A 68 -2.76 -28.03 -9.23
C GLU A 68 -1.57 -27.49 -8.43
N HIS A 69 -1.74 -26.34 -7.83
CA HIS A 69 -0.77 -25.74 -6.92
C HIS A 69 -1.49 -25.06 -5.76
N PRO A 70 -0.97 -25.13 -4.53
CA PRO A 70 -1.60 -24.51 -3.37
C PRO A 70 -1.97 -23.05 -3.57
N PHE A 71 -1.21 -22.29 -4.36
CA PHE A 71 -1.48 -20.87 -4.66
C PHE A 71 -2.71 -20.64 -5.55
N PHE A 72 -3.21 -21.66 -6.25
CA PHE A 72 -4.45 -21.57 -7.04
C PHE A 72 -5.62 -22.28 -6.36
N SER A 73 -5.36 -22.94 -5.24
CA SER A 73 -6.38 -23.68 -4.53
C SER A 73 -7.36 -22.73 -3.85
N ILE A 74 -8.51 -22.54 -4.48
CA ILE A 74 -9.63 -21.86 -3.84
C ILE A 74 -10.21 -22.86 -2.84
N ARG A 75 -10.26 -22.47 -1.58
CA ARG A 75 -10.80 -23.33 -0.50
C ARG A 75 -12.33 -23.31 -0.50
N HIS A 76 -12.93 -23.88 -1.55
CA HIS A 76 -14.38 -23.92 -1.77
C HIS A 76 -15.18 -24.56 -0.61
N LYS A 77 -14.51 -25.34 0.25
CA LYS A 77 -15.16 -25.99 1.40
C LYS A 77 -15.33 -25.08 2.61
N ILE A 78 -14.69 -23.91 2.61
CA ILE A 78 -14.78 -22.92 3.68
C ILE A 78 -15.77 -21.85 3.23
N ALA A 79 -16.83 -21.64 4.00
CA ALA A 79 -17.76 -20.56 3.76
C ALA A 79 -17.01 -19.21 3.75
N GLU A 80 -17.49 -18.26 3.00
CA GLU A 80 -16.80 -16.97 2.83
C GLU A 80 -16.65 -16.23 4.17
N GLU A 81 -17.64 -16.36 5.03
CA GLU A 81 -17.69 -15.83 6.40
C GLU A 81 -16.67 -16.46 7.36
N ASP A 82 -16.31 -17.73 7.15
CA ASP A 82 -15.38 -18.49 8.00
C ASP A 82 -13.91 -18.37 7.55
N ARG A 83 -13.64 -17.68 6.44
CA ARG A 83 -12.28 -17.56 5.88
C ARG A 83 -11.40 -16.69 6.76
N LYS A 84 -10.23 -17.20 7.07
CA LYS A 84 -9.16 -16.45 7.73
C LYS A 84 -8.41 -15.60 6.72
N ILE A 85 -8.56 -14.28 6.79
CA ILE A 85 -8.04 -13.35 5.80
C ILE A 85 -6.83 -12.59 6.36
N GLY A 86 -5.70 -12.70 5.68
CA GLY A 86 -4.52 -11.88 5.95
C GLY A 86 -4.61 -10.56 5.18
N CYS A 87 -4.68 -9.45 5.88
CA CYS A 87 -4.76 -8.12 5.31
C CYS A 87 -3.41 -7.41 5.39
N ILE A 88 -2.68 -7.34 4.27
CA ILE A 88 -1.45 -6.56 4.15
C ILE A 88 -1.85 -5.12 3.91
N VAL A 89 -1.54 -4.21 4.84
CA VAL A 89 -1.93 -2.81 4.76
C VAL A 89 -0.70 -1.93 4.60
N VAL A 90 -0.62 -1.22 3.48
CA VAL A 90 0.52 -0.35 3.15
C VAL A 90 0.16 1.10 3.45
N THR A 91 0.80 1.68 4.45
CA THR A 91 0.66 3.08 4.85
C THR A 91 2.01 3.80 4.84
N GLY A 92 2.01 5.10 5.07
CA GLY A 92 3.25 5.85 5.24
C GLY A 92 3.89 5.65 6.62
N ASP A 93 5.20 5.94 6.70
CA ASP A 93 5.91 5.99 7.99
C ASP A 93 5.75 7.33 8.70
N LYS A 94 5.28 8.36 7.99
CA LYS A 94 5.09 9.72 8.51
C LYS A 94 3.73 10.27 8.11
N GLY A 95 3.20 11.14 8.95
CA GLY A 95 2.00 11.92 8.65
C GLY A 95 2.24 13.05 7.64
N MET A 96 1.34 14.00 7.61
CA MET A 96 1.35 15.16 6.69
C MET A 96 1.29 14.76 5.20
N ALA A 97 0.55 13.68 4.90
CA ALA A 97 0.35 13.14 3.55
C ALA A 97 -1.10 13.30 3.07
N GLY A 98 -1.80 14.35 3.51
CA GLY A 98 -3.22 14.53 3.18
C GLY A 98 -4.06 13.33 3.59
N ALA A 99 -4.97 12.92 2.74
CA ALA A 99 -5.88 11.79 2.97
C ALA A 99 -5.24 10.40 2.71
N TYR A 100 -3.99 10.34 2.26
CA TYR A 100 -3.31 9.10 1.85
C TYR A 100 -3.47 7.96 2.88
N ASN A 101 -3.02 8.19 4.11
CA ASN A 101 -3.11 7.16 5.16
C ASN A 101 -4.56 6.92 5.60
N HIS A 102 -5.35 7.98 5.71
CA HIS A 102 -6.74 7.90 6.16
C HIS A 102 -7.61 7.06 5.21
N ASN A 103 -7.46 7.23 3.91
CA ASN A 103 -8.25 6.48 2.93
C ASN A 103 -7.99 4.97 3.02
N ILE A 104 -6.72 4.56 3.14
CA ILE A 104 -6.35 3.14 3.31
C ILE A 104 -6.86 2.60 4.64
N GLN A 105 -6.70 3.35 5.74
CA GLN A 105 -7.19 2.94 7.05
C GLN A 105 -8.69 2.71 7.04
N LYS A 106 -9.45 3.66 6.46
CA LYS A 106 -10.91 3.56 6.34
C LYS A 106 -11.33 2.38 5.47
N MET A 107 -10.70 2.16 4.32
CA MET A 107 -10.98 1.02 3.43
C MET A 107 -10.73 -0.30 4.14
N THR A 108 -9.61 -0.42 4.87
CA THR A 108 -9.28 -1.62 5.64
C THR A 108 -10.31 -1.88 6.74
N GLU A 109 -10.72 -0.84 7.48
CA GLU A 109 -11.73 -0.99 8.53
C GLU A 109 -13.09 -1.41 7.99
N GLN A 110 -13.52 -0.84 6.88
CA GLN A 110 -14.77 -1.25 6.22
C GLN A 110 -14.72 -2.71 5.81
N PHE A 111 -13.63 -3.14 5.22
CA PHE A 111 -13.44 -4.54 4.85
C PHE A 111 -13.46 -5.48 6.07
N MET A 112 -12.77 -5.12 7.14
CA MET A 112 -12.74 -5.93 8.36
C MET A 112 -14.07 -5.96 9.11
N ALA A 113 -14.90 -4.94 8.94
CA ALA A 113 -16.28 -4.95 9.51
C ALA A 113 -17.20 -5.95 8.81
N GLU A 114 -16.89 -6.32 7.58
CA GLU A 114 -17.64 -7.29 6.77
C GLU A 114 -17.07 -8.72 6.89
N HIS A 115 -15.87 -8.88 7.49
CA HIS A 115 -15.16 -10.17 7.60
C HIS A 115 -14.67 -10.38 9.02
N GLU A 116 -15.18 -11.38 9.70
CA GLU A 116 -14.94 -11.59 11.14
C GLU A 116 -13.49 -12.04 11.45
N HIS A 117 -12.88 -12.82 10.54
CA HIS A 117 -11.59 -13.47 10.78
C HIS A 117 -10.46 -12.81 9.99
N CYS A 118 -10.15 -11.55 10.32
CA CYS A 118 -9.07 -10.80 9.67
C CYS A 118 -7.86 -10.59 10.59
N LYS A 119 -6.65 -10.83 10.06
CA LYS A 119 -5.38 -10.52 10.70
C LYS A 119 -4.63 -9.46 9.90
N LEU A 120 -4.15 -8.41 10.57
CA LEU A 120 -3.46 -7.29 9.94
C LEU A 120 -1.94 -7.50 9.88
N TYR A 121 -1.37 -7.31 8.70
CA TYR A 121 0.06 -7.24 8.43
C TYR A 121 0.40 -5.82 7.97
N VAL A 122 0.75 -4.94 8.91
CA VAL A 122 0.83 -3.50 8.65
C VAL A 122 2.23 -3.08 8.25
N LEU A 123 2.36 -2.51 7.06
CA LEU A 123 3.54 -1.82 6.55
C LEU A 123 3.33 -0.31 6.72
N GLY A 124 4.28 0.35 7.37
CA GLY A 124 4.21 1.77 7.68
C GLY A 124 3.81 2.09 9.13
N MET A 125 4.54 3.02 9.72
CA MET A 125 4.39 3.37 11.15
C MET A 125 3.04 4.03 11.46
N VAL A 126 2.51 4.83 10.52
CA VAL A 126 1.23 5.53 10.73
C VAL A 126 0.07 4.54 10.84
N GLY A 127 0.02 3.54 9.97
CA GLY A 127 -1.00 2.49 10.03
C GLY A 127 -0.85 1.65 11.29
N ARG A 128 0.38 1.26 11.63
CA ARG A 128 0.63 0.47 12.84
C ARG A 128 0.13 1.19 14.10
N GLN A 129 0.47 2.46 14.27
CA GLN A 129 0.00 3.26 15.41
C GLN A 129 -1.52 3.39 15.43
N TYR A 130 -2.13 3.56 14.27
CA TYR A 130 -3.57 3.70 14.13
C TYR A 130 -4.31 2.44 14.57
N PHE A 131 -3.97 1.29 14.00
CA PHE A 131 -4.64 0.03 14.28
C PHE A 131 -4.33 -0.50 15.69
N THR A 132 -3.10 -0.28 16.20
CA THR A 132 -2.78 -0.61 17.59
C THR A 132 -3.64 0.18 18.58
N LYS A 133 -3.84 1.48 18.32
CA LYS A 133 -4.70 2.33 19.16
C LYS A 133 -6.16 1.88 19.15
N LYS A 134 -6.60 1.22 18.09
CA LYS A 134 -7.95 0.65 17.96
C LYS A 134 -8.05 -0.79 18.46
N HIS A 135 -6.98 -1.33 19.03
CA HIS A 135 -6.93 -2.71 19.55
C HIS A 135 -7.30 -3.78 18.51
N MET A 136 -6.95 -3.54 17.24
CA MET A 136 -7.15 -4.50 16.18
C MET A 136 -6.05 -5.58 16.19
N ASP A 137 -6.37 -6.79 15.70
CA ASP A 137 -5.41 -7.90 15.64
C ASP A 137 -4.32 -7.64 14.59
N ILE A 138 -3.13 -7.24 15.06
CA ILE A 138 -1.97 -6.96 14.22
C ILE A 138 -0.92 -8.04 14.46
N ALA A 139 -0.31 -8.54 13.39
CA ALA A 139 0.84 -9.44 13.48
C ALA A 139 1.99 -8.76 14.25
N GLU A 140 2.33 -9.28 15.42
CA GLU A 140 3.26 -8.65 16.36
C GLU A 140 4.68 -8.55 15.81
N ASN A 141 5.15 -9.58 15.13
CA ASN A 141 6.51 -9.70 14.60
C ASN A 141 6.66 -9.12 13.17
N PHE A 142 5.82 -8.18 12.80
CA PHE A 142 5.79 -7.57 11.47
C PHE A 142 6.10 -6.05 11.50
N PRO A 143 7.30 -5.63 11.98
CA PRO A 143 7.65 -4.22 12.16
C PRO A 143 8.32 -3.60 10.93
N TYR A 144 7.79 -3.84 9.73
CA TYR A 144 8.42 -3.35 8.50
C TYR A 144 8.01 -1.90 8.23
N THR A 145 9.01 -1.03 8.10
CA THR A 145 8.82 0.34 7.60
C THR A 145 8.80 0.32 6.07
N VAL A 146 8.10 1.27 5.45
CA VAL A 146 8.05 1.40 3.98
C VAL A 146 9.24 2.19 3.41
N GLN A 147 10.11 2.73 4.26
CA GLN A 147 11.31 3.44 3.82
C GLN A 147 12.35 2.47 3.25
N LYS A 148 12.98 2.89 2.14
CA LYS A 148 14.01 2.12 1.44
C LYS A 148 13.56 0.68 1.12
N PRO A 149 12.56 0.52 0.24
CA PRO A 149 12.12 -0.79 -0.21
C PRO A 149 13.29 -1.52 -0.91
N THR A 150 13.49 -2.79 -0.55
CA THR A 150 14.51 -3.66 -1.16
C THR A 150 13.90 -5.02 -1.45
N MET A 151 14.44 -5.73 -2.45
CA MET A 151 14.02 -7.10 -2.76
C MET A 151 14.19 -8.05 -1.57
N HIS A 152 15.22 -7.84 -0.76
CA HIS A 152 15.42 -8.64 0.45
C HIS A 152 14.25 -8.47 1.44
N ARG A 153 13.83 -7.22 1.70
CA ARG A 153 12.66 -6.96 2.58
C ARG A 153 11.38 -7.52 2.01
N ALA A 154 11.14 -7.33 0.71
CA ALA A 154 9.97 -7.88 0.04
C ALA A 154 9.93 -9.42 0.18
N ARG A 155 11.08 -10.09 0.06
CA ARG A 155 11.20 -11.53 0.26
C ARG A 155 10.84 -11.95 1.68
N LEU A 156 11.39 -11.30 2.71
CA LEU A 156 11.07 -11.60 4.10
C LEU A 156 9.57 -11.47 4.39
N ILE A 157 8.95 -10.39 3.88
CA ILE A 157 7.50 -10.16 4.00
C ILE A 157 6.72 -11.28 3.31
N SER A 158 7.09 -11.61 2.07
CA SER A 158 6.40 -12.64 1.30
C SER A 158 6.58 -14.04 1.89
N GLU A 159 7.75 -14.37 2.42
CA GLU A 159 8.01 -15.65 3.08
C GLU A 159 7.12 -15.87 4.29
N GLU A 160 6.92 -14.84 5.13
CA GLU A 160 6.03 -14.91 6.28
C GLU A 160 4.57 -15.14 5.86
N ILE A 161 4.08 -14.34 4.93
CA ILE A 161 2.71 -14.42 4.42
C ILE A 161 2.45 -15.75 3.70
N VAL A 162 3.38 -16.17 2.84
CA VAL A 162 3.26 -17.44 2.10
C VAL A 162 3.27 -18.63 3.06
N ARG A 163 4.11 -18.61 4.09
CA ARG A 163 4.12 -19.64 5.12
C ARG A 163 2.77 -19.74 5.81
N ALA A 164 2.24 -18.63 6.33
CA ALA A 164 0.93 -18.60 6.99
C ALA A 164 -0.20 -19.12 6.08
N PHE A 165 -0.12 -18.82 4.78
CA PHE A 165 -1.07 -19.32 3.79
C PHE A 165 -0.91 -20.84 3.54
N LEU A 166 0.31 -21.35 3.40
CA LEU A 166 0.58 -22.78 3.18
C LEU A 166 0.25 -23.62 4.41
N ASP A 167 0.54 -23.10 5.60
CA ASP A 167 0.25 -23.76 6.91
C ASP A 167 -1.23 -23.66 7.28
N ARG A 168 -2.07 -23.06 6.44
CA ARG A 168 -3.51 -22.89 6.64
C ARG A 168 -3.87 -22.02 7.86
N GLU A 169 -2.99 -21.17 8.26
CA GLU A 169 -3.30 -20.08 9.20
C GLU A 169 -4.12 -18.98 8.51
N LEU A 170 -3.93 -18.84 7.19
CA LEU A 170 -4.68 -17.93 6.33
C LEU A 170 -5.30 -18.72 5.16
N ASP A 171 -6.52 -18.36 4.80
CA ASP A 171 -7.25 -18.92 3.65
C ASP A 171 -7.24 -17.99 2.46
N GLU A 172 -7.13 -16.70 2.71
CA GLU A 172 -7.04 -15.64 1.71
C GLU A 172 -6.03 -14.58 2.16
N VAL A 173 -5.36 -13.95 1.20
CA VAL A 173 -4.45 -12.83 1.46
C VAL A 173 -4.82 -11.67 0.55
N ARG A 174 -5.04 -10.51 1.14
CA ARG A 174 -5.33 -9.26 0.43
C ARG A 174 -4.31 -8.20 0.75
N ILE A 175 -4.09 -7.29 -0.22
CA ILE A 175 -3.26 -6.12 -0.03
C ILE A 175 -4.10 -4.85 -0.22
N PHE A 176 -3.95 -3.93 0.74
CA PHE A 176 -4.54 -2.60 0.74
C PHE A 176 -3.42 -1.59 0.54
N TYR A 177 -3.43 -0.90 -0.57
CA TYR A 177 -2.38 0.07 -0.91
C TYR A 177 -2.98 1.24 -1.70
N THR A 178 -2.20 2.29 -1.88
CA THR A 178 -2.60 3.41 -2.73
C THR A 178 -1.88 3.31 -4.06
N GLU A 179 -2.65 3.22 -5.13
CA GLU A 179 -2.16 3.26 -6.50
C GLU A 179 -2.03 4.69 -6.98
N MET A 180 -0.90 5.00 -7.60
CA MET A 180 -0.66 6.31 -8.19
C MET A 180 -1.04 6.27 -9.67
N GLN A 181 -2.20 6.80 -10.01
CA GLN A 181 -2.65 6.90 -11.40
C GLN A 181 -1.99 8.07 -12.14
N SER A 182 -1.67 9.15 -11.41
CA SER A 182 -0.94 10.32 -11.94
C SER A 182 -0.20 11.05 -10.82
N ALA A 183 0.47 12.15 -11.16
CA ALA A 183 1.16 12.99 -10.18
C ALA A 183 0.21 13.59 -9.11
N VAL A 184 -1.08 13.68 -9.39
CA VAL A 184 -2.12 14.30 -8.54
C VAL A 184 -3.28 13.36 -8.21
N ALA A 185 -3.40 12.23 -8.91
CA ALA A 185 -4.47 11.26 -8.71
C ALA A 185 -3.92 9.98 -8.06
N MET A 186 -4.42 9.70 -6.89
CA MET A 186 -4.10 8.50 -6.10
C MET A 186 -5.38 7.84 -5.64
N GLU A 187 -5.47 6.53 -5.78
CA GLU A 187 -6.65 5.76 -5.44
C GLU A 187 -6.31 4.62 -4.48
N PRO A 188 -7.07 4.44 -3.39
CA PRO A 188 -6.90 3.29 -2.51
C PRO A 188 -7.42 2.05 -3.23
N VAL A 189 -6.65 0.97 -3.18
CA VAL A 189 -6.95 -0.30 -3.85
C VAL A 189 -6.93 -1.44 -2.84
N ASN A 190 -7.88 -2.35 -2.97
CA ASN A 190 -7.94 -3.64 -2.28
C ASN A 190 -7.82 -4.74 -3.34
N MET A 191 -6.72 -5.48 -3.31
CA MET A 191 -6.44 -6.54 -4.27
C MET A 191 -6.17 -7.87 -3.56
N GLN A 192 -6.78 -8.95 -4.06
CA GLN A 192 -6.47 -10.30 -3.60
C GLN A 192 -5.11 -10.73 -4.15
N LEU A 193 -4.21 -11.21 -3.26
CA LEU A 193 -2.92 -11.78 -3.62
C LEU A 193 -2.95 -13.30 -3.67
N LEU A 194 -3.61 -13.93 -2.70
CA LEU A 194 -3.75 -15.39 -2.59
C LEU A 194 -5.18 -15.76 -2.17
N PRO A 195 -5.71 -16.87 -2.67
CA PRO A 195 -5.18 -17.65 -3.77
C PRO A 195 -5.17 -16.86 -5.08
N LEU A 196 -4.21 -17.16 -5.96
CA LEU A 196 -4.12 -16.56 -7.28
C LEU A 196 -5.33 -16.99 -8.12
N LYS A 197 -5.99 -16.04 -8.76
CA LYS A 197 -7.08 -16.33 -9.68
C LYS A 197 -6.50 -16.64 -11.07
N LYS A 198 -6.61 -17.89 -11.51
CA LYS A 198 -6.12 -18.30 -12.84
C LYS A 198 -6.65 -17.40 -13.96
N ALA A 199 -7.90 -16.92 -13.84
CA ALA A 199 -8.53 -16.02 -14.82
C ALA A 199 -7.79 -14.68 -15.00
N GLU A 200 -7.09 -14.18 -13.99
CA GLU A 200 -6.34 -12.92 -14.08
C GLU A 200 -5.07 -13.07 -14.93
N PHE A 201 -4.56 -14.29 -15.09
CA PHE A 201 -3.36 -14.60 -15.87
C PHE A 201 -3.69 -15.17 -17.27
N LEU A 202 -4.90 -15.64 -17.48
CA LEU A 202 -5.34 -16.11 -18.80
C LEU A 202 -5.92 -14.91 -19.57
N PRO A 203 -5.50 -14.63 -20.80
CA PRO A 203 -6.01 -13.50 -21.55
C PRO A 203 -7.50 -13.71 -21.83
N ASN A 204 -8.35 -13.00 -21.11
CA ASN A 204 -9.69 -12.73 -21.60
C ASN A 204 -9.54 -11.84 -22.84
N GLN A 205 -10.30 -12.14 -23.89
CA GLN A 205 -10.29 -11.43 -25.16
C GLN A 205 -10.78 -9.96 -25.10
N ALA A 206 -10.88 -9.38 -23.91
CA ALA A 206 -11.24 -7.98 -23.72
C ALA A 206 -10.42 -7.36 -22.59
N THR A 207 -9.80 -6.27 -22.92
CA THR A 207 -9.11 -5.30 -22.08
C THR A 207 -7.66 -5.60 -21.71
N VAL A 208 -6.78 -5.53 -22.68
CA VAL A 208 -5.43 -5.03 -22.44
C VAL A 208 -5.49 -3.52 -22.58
N SER A 209 -5.80 -2.83 -21.50
CA SER A 209 -5.63 -1.37 -21.45
C SER A 209 -4.16 -1.09 -21.18
N TYR A 210 -3.36 -1.11 -22.23
CA TYR A 210 -2.02 -0.54 -22.18
C TYR A 210 -2.18 0.98 -22.20
N THR A 211 -2.20 1.61 -21.06
CA THR A 211 -1.87 3.02 -20.99
C THR A 211 -0.36 3.15 -21.22
N HIS A 212 0.03 3.14 -22.51
CA HIS A 212 1.31 3.65 -22.92
C HIS A 212 1.35 5.15 -22.58
N LEU A 213 1.95 5.50 -21.48
CA LEU A 213 2.50 6.82 -21.27
C LEU A 213 3.72 6.96 -22.19
N THR A 214 3.48 7.20 -23.47
CA THR A 214 4.50 7.80 -24.32
C THR A 214 4.61 9.25 -23.88
N LEU A 215 5.66 9.55 -23.13
CA LEU A 215 6.12 10.91 -22.92
C LEU A 215 6.91 11.33 -24.16
N PRO A 216 6.69 12.55 -24.67
CA PRO A 216 7.56 13.15 -25.69
C PRO A 216 8.94 13.48 -25.13
#